data_681f42f3458e96aa9dde9ef27317e031
#
_entry.id   681f42f3458e96aa9dde9ef27317e031
#
_cell.length_a   1.000
_cell.length_b   1.000
_cell.length_c   1.000
_cell.angle_alpha   90.00
_cell.angle_beta   90.00
_cell.angle_gamma   90.00
#
_symmetry.space_group_name_H-M   'P 1'
#
loop_
_entity.id
_entity.type
_entity.pdbx_description
1 polymer ?
#
loop_
_entity_poly.entity_id
_entity_poly.type
_entity_poly.pdbx_seq_one_letter_code
_entity_poly.pdbx_strand_id
1 'polypeptide(L)'
;MKKAPLLAVGLMATAVLTGCATKADGERNDKLEGFNRTMFDFNYKVMDRYVLEPAAKGWRDYVPTPVTKGLSNVANNLDEPVSFVNRLLEGEPKKAFVHFNRFWINSTFGIGGLFDFASASKELQVYDQRSFGETLGTYGVDAGAYIVLPI
;
A
#
# COMPACT_ATOMS: atom_id res chain seq x y z
N MET A 1 8.84 -37.34 -21.47
CA MET A 1 7.83 -36.30 -21.13
C MET A 1 8.37 -35.45 -19.97
N LYS A 2 8.67 -34.17 -20.25
CA LYS A 2 9.50 -33.30 -19.40
C LYS A 2 8.65 -32.60 -18.31
N LYS A 3 8.56 -33.21 -17.12
CA LYS A 3 7.92 -32.55 -15.95
C LYS A 3 8.92 -31.92 -14.96
N ALA A 4 10.22 -31.98 -15.26
CA ALA A 4 11.28 -31.47 -14.42
C ALA A 4 11.35 -29.92 -14.27
N PRO A 5 11.05 -29.09 -15.29
CA PRO A 5 11.19 -27.65 -15.13
C PRO A 5 10.11 -27.01 -14.24
N LEU A 6 8.90 -27.57 -14.16
CA LEU A 6 7.84 -27.03 -13.29
C LEU A 6 8.11 -27.28 -11.80
N LEU A 7 8.69 -28.44 -11.47
CA LEU A 7 9.11 -28.75 -10.10
C LEU A 7 10.28 -27.86 -9.65
N ALA A 8 11.23 -27.59 -10.53
CA ALA A 8 12.35 -26.69 -10.24
C ALA A 8 11.90 -25.24 -10.02
N VAL A 9 10.96 -24.74 -10.83
CA VAL A 9 10.36 -23.41 -10.64
C VAL A 9 9.54 -23.33 -9.36
N GLY A 10 8.79 -24.38 -9.02
CA GLY A 10 8.07 -24.46 -7.74
C GLY A 10 8.99 -24.48 -6.53
N LEU A 11 10.11 -25.21 -6.57
CA LEU A 11 11.10 -25.22 -5.49
C LEU A 11 11.87 -23.89 -5.38
N MET A 12 12.17 -23.21 -6.49
CA MET A 12 12.77 -21.87 -6.43
C MET A 12 11.80 -20.84 -5.86
N ALA A 13 10.52 -20.90 -6.22
CA ALA A 13 9.52 -19.98 -5.66
C ALA A 13 9.33 -20.17 -4.16
N THR A 14 9.35 -21.41 -3.65
CA THR A 14 9.29 -21.69 -2.20
C THR A 14 10.57 -21.30 -1.46
N ALA A 15 11.73 -21.40 -2.07
CA ALA A 15 12.99 -20.97 -1.45
C ALA A 15 13.11 -19.45 -1.30
N VAL A 16 12.44 -18.67 -2.16
CA VAL A 16 12.40 -17.19 -2.05
C VAL A 16 11.41 -16.74 -0.95
N LEU A 17 10.38 -17.55 -0.64
CA LEU A 17 9.39 -17.25 0.40
C LEU A 17 9.86 -17.60 1.84
N THR A 18 10.93 -18.38 2.00
CA THR A 18 11.48 -18.73 3.32
C THR A 18 12.61 -17.78 3.78
N GLY A 19 12.62 -16.54 3.34
CA GLY A 19 13.47 -15.50 3.89
C GLY A 19 12.99 -15.09 5.27
N CYS A 20 13.27 -15.89 6.31
CA CYS A 20 13.09 -15.44 7.69
C CYS A 20 13.92 -14.17 7.89
N ALA A 21 13.23 -13.04 8.00
CA ALA A 21 13.85 -11.74 8.24
C ALA A 21 14.40 -11.61 9.67
N THR A 22 14.30 -12.66 10.46
CA THR A 22 14.73 -12.67 11.87
C THR A 22 15.72 -13.81 12.10
N LYS A 23 16.86 -13.50 12.70
CA LYS A 23 17.81 -14.49 13.20
C LYS A 23 17.25 -15.16 14.46
N ALA A 24 17.81 -16.31 14.87
CA ALA A 24 17.44 -17.02 16.07
C ALA A 24 17.60 -16.22 17.37
N ASP A 25 18.38 -15.15 17.35
CA ASP A 25 18.61 -14.19 18.45
C ASP A 25 17.63 -13.01 18.46
N GLY A 26 16.67 -12.98 17.53
CA GLY A 26 15.69 -11.90 17.41
C GLY A 26 16.16 -10.70 16.57
N GLU A 27 17.42 -10.68 16.12
CA GLU A 27 17.89 -9.66 15.20
C GLU A 27 17.36 -9.87 13.78
N ARG A 28 17.04 -8.80 13.09
CA ARG A 28 16.65 -8.84 11.68
C ARG A 28 17.85 -9.28 10.83
N ASN A 29 17.68 -10.37 10.08
CA ASN A 29 18.66 -10.84 9.12
C ASN A 29 18.49 -10.10 7.79
N ASP A 30 18.88 -8.82 7.75
CA ASP A 30 18.83 -8.03 6.52
C ASP A 30 20.10 -8.26 5.69
N LYS A 31 20.03 -9.19 4.74
CA LYS A 31 21.12 -9.47 3.80
C LYS A 31 21.43 -8.29 2.89
N LEU A 32 20.53 -7.33 2.77
CA LEU A 32 20.64 -6.15 1.93
C LEU A 32 20.87 -4.88 2.75
N GLU A 33 21.22 -5.00 4.04
CA GLU A 33 21.37 -3.85 4.94
C GLU A 33 22.27 -2.75 4.36
N GLY A 34 23.43 -3.11 3.82
CA GLY A 34 24.35 -2.13 3.24
C GLY A 34 23.75 -1.37 2.06
N PHE A 35 23.03 -2.06 1.19
CA PHE A 35 22.32 -1.45 0.07
C PHE A 35 21.15 -0.59 0.57
N ASN A 36 20.31 -1.13 1.44
CA ASN A 36 19.15 -0.44 2.00
C ASN A 36 19.57 0.83 2.74
N ARG A 37 20.64 0.78 3.52
CA ARG A 37 21.19 1.95 4.22
C ARG A 37 21.68 3.02 3.26
N THR A 38 22.40 2.63 2.19
CA THR A 38 22.87 3.56 1.18
C THR A 38 21.72 4.23 0.43
N MET A 39 20.70 3.46 0.05
CA MET A 39 19.50 3.99 -0.63
C MET A 39 18.68 4.87 0.30
N PHE A 40 18.52 4.48 1.56
CA PHE A 40 17.87 5.32 2.57
C PHE A 40 18.60 6.66 2.75
N ASP A 41 19.92 6.63 2.87
CA ASP A 41 20.75 7.85 3.00
C ASP A 41 20.60 8.75 1.77
N PHE A 42 20.60 8.17 0.57
CA PHE A 42 20.38 8.91 -0.67
C PHE A 42 18.97 9.55 -0.67
N ASN A 43 17.94 8.77 -0.40
CA ASN A 43 16.56 9.27 -0.36
C ASN A 43 16.41 10.40 0.66
N TYR A 44 16.91 10.19 1.89
CA TYR A 44 16.76 11.17 2.98
C TYR A 44 17.64 12.41 2.82
N LYS A 45 18.92 12.23 2.47
CA LYS A 45 19.88 13.34 2.43
C LYS A 45 19.85 14.13 1.12
N VAL A 46 19.44 13.47 0.02
CA VAL A 46 19.45 14.07 -1.32
C VAL A 46 18.04 14.32 -1.82
N MET A 47 17.26 13.23 -2.00
CA MET A 47 15.93 13.35 -2.62
C MET A 47 14.96 14.12 -1.74
N ASP A 48 14.86 13.79 -0.46
CA ASP A 48 13.95 14.48 0.46
C ASP A 48 14.33 15.96 0.58
N ARG A 49 15.59 16.22 0.91
CA ARG A 49 16.06 17.58 1.20
C ARG A 49 16.03 18.53 -0.01
N TYR A 50 16.41 18.05 -1.19
CA TYR A 50 16.58 18.91 -2.37
C TYR A 50 15.42 18.85 -3.37
N VAL A 51 14.56 17.83 -3.30
CA VAL A 51 13.47 17.63 -4.25
C VAL A 51 12.12 17.60 -3.54
N LEU A 52 11.92 16.64 -2.61
CA LEU A 52 10.60 16.41 -2.04
C LEU A 52 10.19 17.52 -1.07
N GLU A 53 11.08 17.94 -0.17
CA GLU A 53 10.78 18.99 0.81
C GLU A 53 10.48 20.35 0.13
N PRO A 54 11.28 20.86 -0.84
CA PRO A 54 10.94 22.07 -1.57
C PRO A 54 9.64 21.94 -2.37
N ALA A 55 9.43 20.80 -3.04
CA ALA A 55 8.20 20.55 -3.79
C ALA A 55 6.97 20.52 -2.87
N ALA A 56 7.07 19.83 -1.72
CA ALA A 56 5.99 19.76 -0.74
C ALA A 56 5.68 21.13 -0.11
N LYS A 57 6.71 21.94 0.17
CA LYS A 57 6.52 23.33 0.63
C LYS A 57 5.82 24.17 -0.44
N GLY A 58 6.29 24.11 -1.69
CA GLY A 58 5.65 24.81 -2.80
C GLY A 58 4.19 24.37 -2.98
N TRP A 59 3.95 23.07 -2.96
CA TRP A 59 2.59 22.54 -3.01
C TRP A 59 1.70 23.10 -1.89
N ARG A 60 2.16 23.03 -0.64
CA ARG A 60 1.41 23.53 0.52
C ARG A 60 1.13 25.04 0.43
N ASP A 61 2.12 25.80 -0.03
CA ASP A 61 2.05 27.27 0.03
C ASP A 61 1.26 27.86 -1.17
N TYR A 62 1.23 27.18 -2.32
CA TYR A 62 0.60 27.68 -3.54
C TYR A 62 -0.68 26.96 -3.95
N VAL A 63 -0.90 25.71 -3.50
CA VAL A 63 -2.10 24.97 -3.90
C VAL A 63 -3.22 25.18 -2.89
N PRO A 64 -4.39 25.72 -3.29
CA PRO A 64 -5.51 25.93 -2.39
C PRO A 64 -6.01 24.63 -1.74
N THR A 65 -6.37 24.71 -0.47
CA THR A 65 -6.88 23.55 0.31
C THR A 65 -8.00 22.77 -0.38
N PRO A 66 -8.99 23.40 -1.06
CA PRO A 66 -10.02 22.63 -1.77
C PRO A 66 -9.46 21.71 -2.87
N VAL A 67 -8.40 22.15 -3.56
CA VAL A 67 -7.75 21.37 -4.62
C VAL A 67 -7.00 20.17 -4.02
N THR A 68 -6.21 20.43 -2.98
CA THR A 68 -5.46 19.34 -2.28
C THR A 68 -6.42 18.32 -1.70
N LYS A 69 -7.53 18.77 -1.08
CA LYS A 69 -8.56 17.87 -0.55
C LYS A 69 -9.24 17.07 -1.65
N GLY A 70 -9.59 17.69 -2.77
CA GLY A 70 -10.18 17.01 -3.91
C GLY A 70 -9.27 15.91 -4.47
N LEU A 71 -7.98 16.22 -4.66
CA LEU A 71 -7.01 15.25 -5.14
C LEU A 71 -6.79 14.10 -4.15
N SER A 72 -6.75 14.41 -2.85
CA SER A 72 -6.70 13.38 -1.81
C SER A 72 -7.94 12.47 -1.84
N ASN A 73 -9.13 13.04 -2.04
CA ASN A 73 -10.36 12.25 -2.16
C ASN A 73 -10.31 11.33 -3.39
N VAL A 74 -9.79 11.81 -4.53
CA VAL A 74 -9.62 10.98 -5.75
C VAL A 74 -8.66 9.82 -5.46
N ALA A 75 -7.51 10.07 -4.84
CA ALA A 75 -6.56 9.02 -4.47
C ALA A 75 -7.22 7.98 -3.55
N ASN A 76 -7.89 8.42 -2.48
CA ASN A 76 -8.61 7.52 -1.58
C ASN A 76 -9.70 6.72 -2.32
N ASN A 77 -10.41 7.33 -3.26
CA ASN A 77 -11.45 6.66 -4.04
C ASN A 77 -10.85 5.57 -4.96
N LEU A 78 -9.64 5.76 -5.47
CA LEU A 78 -8.94 4.74 -6.27
C LEU A 78 -8.47 3.54 -5.41
N ASP A 79 -8.26 3.73 -4.12
CA ASP A 79 -7.90 2.66 -3.18
C ASP A 79 -9.11 1.85 -2.70
N GLU A 80 -10.34 2.36 -2.85
CA GLU A 80 -11.55 1.67 -2.41
C GLU A 80 -11.77 0.29 -3.08
N PRO A 81 -11.55 0.10 -4.41
CA PRO A 81 -11.65 -1.21 -5.04
C PRO A 81 -10.61 -2.22 -4.52
N VAL A 82 -9.40 -1.76 -4.21
CA VAL A 82 -8.35 -2.61 -3.65
C VAL A 82 -8.75 -3.05 -2.25
N SER A 83 -9.22 -2.13 -1.42
CA SER A 83 -9.72 -2.40 -0.07
C SER A 83 -10.93 -3.33 -0.09
N PHE A 84 -11.86 -3.14 -1.04
CA PHE A 84 -13.00 -4.04 -1.24
C PHE A 84 -12.57 -5.50 -1.43
N VAL A 85 -11.64 -5.74 -2.36
CA VAL A 85 -11.15 -7.11 -2.64
C VAL A 85 -10.44 -7.68 -1.42
N ASN A 86 -9.57 -6.91 -0.78
CA ASN A 86 -8.82 -7.36 0.39
C ASN A 86 -9.74 -7.68 1.57
N ARG A 87 -10.78 -6.87 1.84
CA ARG A 87 -11.78 -7.14 2.87
C ARG A 87 -12.60 -8.42 2.58
N LEU A 88 -12.89 -8.70 1.31
CA LEU A 88 -13.52 -9.98 0.95
C LEU A 88 -12.58 -11.16 1.24
N LEU A 89 -11.32 -11.04 0.88
CA LEU A 89 -10.32 -12.07 1.17
C LEU A 89 -10.15 -12.30 2.68
N GLU A 90 -10.23 -11.26 3.49
CA GLU A 90 -10.18 -11.33 4.96
C GLU A 90 -11.45 -11.91 5.59
N GLY A 91 -12.51 -12.18 4.80
CA GLY A 91 -13.79 -12.69 5.31
C GLY A 91 -14.63 -11.61 5.99
N GLU A 92 -14.43 -10.33 5.65
CA GLU A 92 -15.14 -9.17 6.20
C GLU A 92 -16.12 -8.54 5.17
N PRO A 93 -17.18 -9.26 4.72
CA PRO A 93 -18.04 -8.81 3.63
C PRO A 93 -18.75 -7.48 3.93
N LYS A 94 -19.10 -7.21 5.19
CA LYS A 94 -19.75 -5.95 5.58
C LYS A 94 -18.84 -4.75 5.30
N LYS A 95 -17.57 -4.83 5.69
CA LYS A 95 -16.59 -3.77 5.42
C LYS A 95 -16.29 -3.67 3.93
N ALA A 96 -16.18 -4.79 3.24
CA ALA A 96 -16.02 -4.83 1.79
C ALA A 96 -17.16 -4.06 1.09
N PHE A 97 -18.41 -4.29 1.46
CA PHE A 97 -19.55 -3.56 0.88
C PHE A 97 -19.52 -2.06 1.15
N VAL A 98 -18.96 -1.62 2.28
CA VAL A 98 -18.76 -0.18 2.53
C VAL A 98 -17.80 0.39 1.51
N HIS A 99 -16.62 -0.23 1.29
CA HIS A 99 -15.65 0.19 0.28
C HIS A 99 -16.24 0.21 -1.13
N PHE A 100 -17.02 -0.80 -1.50
CA PHE A 100 -17.72 -0.85 -2.79
C PHE A 100 -18.70 0.33 -2.96
N ASN A 101 -19.55 0.58 -1.97
CA ASN A 101 -20.54 1.66 -2.04
C ASN A 101 -19.86 3.03 -2.06
N ARG A 102 -18.80 3.23 -1.29
CA ARG A 102 -17.99 4.46 -1.31
C ARG A 102 -17.45 4.71 -2.69
N PHE A 103 -16.78 3.70 -3.27
CA PHE A 103 -16.27 3.80 -4.64
C PHE A 103 -17.36 4.19 -5.63
N TRP A 104 -18.49 3.49 -5.59
CA TRP A 104 -19.62 3.73 -6.51
C TRP A 104 -20.19 5.13 -6.37
N ILE A 105 -20.50 5.56 -5.16
CA ILE A 105 -21.09 6.87 -4.87
C ILE A 105 -20.11 8.00 -5.24
N ASN A 106 -18.89 7.91 -4.79
CA ASN A 106 -17.90 8.95 -5.03
C ASN A 106 -17.47 9.02 -6.50
N SER A 107 -17.42 7.89 -7.19
CA SER A 107 -17.13 7.88 -8.64
C SER A 107 -18.27 8.46 -9.47
N THR A 108 -19.53 8.13 -9.10
CA THR A 108 -20.71 8.52 -9.89
C THR A 108 -21.14 9.95 -9.58
N PHE A 109 -21.37 10.24 -8.30
CA PHE A 109 -21.88 11.53 -7.85
C PHE A 109 -20.76 12.50 -7.48
N GLY A 110 -19.62 11.98 -7.02
CA GLY A 110 -18.45 12.75 -6.59
C GLY A 110 -17.47 13.11 -7.70
N ILE A 111 -17.86 12.97 -8.98
CA ILE A 111 -17.02 13.31 -10.15
C ILE A 111 -15.67 12.56 -10.06
N GLY A 112 -15.72 11.21 -10.13
CA GLY A 112 -14.52 10.37 -10.06
C GLY A 112 -13.82 10.38 -8.69
N GLY A 113 -14.55 10.74 -7.63
CA GLY A 113 -13.99 10.80 -6.27
C GLY A 113 -13.51 12.18 -5.82
N LEU A 114 -13.64 13.21 -6.65
CA LEU A 114 -13.24 14.59 -6.29
C LEU A 114 -13.99 15.07 -5.03
N PHE A 115 -15.27 14.69 -4.91
CA PHE A 115 -16.10 14.96 -3.75
C PHE A 115 -16.46 13.66 -3.03
N ASP A 116 -16.22 13.61 -1.72
CA ASP A 116 -16.55 12.45 -0.88
C ASP A 116 -17.98 12.55 -0.37
N PHE A 117 -18.95 12.25 -1.24
CA PHE A 117 -20.38 12.23 -0.88
C PHE A 117 -20.74 11.02 -0.01
N ALA A 118 -19.98 9.91 -0.12
CA ALA A 118 -20.25 8.73 0.69
C ALA A 118 -20.09 9.01 2.19
N SER A 119 -19.19 9.89 2.57
CA SER A 119 -18.97 10.28 3.97
C SER A 119 -20.11 11.04 4.61
N ALA A 120 -21.12 11.48 3.84
CA ALA A 120 -22.35 12.07 4.38
C ALA A 120 -23.23 11.02 5.07
N SER A 121 -23.08 9.74 4.76
CA SER A 121 -23.80 8.63 5.40
C SER A 121 -22.98 8.03 6.54
N LYS A 122 -23.63 7.87 7.72
CA LYS A 122 -22.99 7.21 8.88
C LYS A 122 -22.68 5.74 8.63
N GLU A 123 -23.48 5.08 7.81
CA GLU A 123 -23.34 3.68 7.43
C GLU A 123 -22.14 3.44 6.50
N LEU A 124 -21.69 4.50 5.83
CA LEU A 124 -20.57 4.47 4.90
C LEU A 124 -19.32 5.16 5.50
N GLN A 125 -19.20 5.17 6.81
CA GLN A 125 -17.98 5.68 7.45
C GLN A 125 -16.76 4.92 6.95
N VAL A 126 -15.64 5.66 6.82
CA VAL A 126 -14.38 5.09 6.32
C VAL A 126 -13.89 4.03 7.29
N TYR A 127 -13.75 2.80 6.81
CA TYR A 127 -12.89 1.80 7.42
C TYR A 127 -11.45 2.00 6.92
N ASP A 128 -10.48 1.50 7.68
CA ASP A 128 -9.09 1.52 7.24
C ASP A 128 -8.96 0.84 5.88
N GLN A 129 -8.31 1.52 4.96
CA GLN A 129 -7.94 0.96 3.68
C GLN A 129 -7.06 -0.27 3.90
N ARG A 130 -7.16 -1.25 3.00
CA ARG A 130 -6.43 -2.52 3.12
C ARG A 130 -5.61 -2.80 1.90
N SER A 131 -4.32 -3.00 2.13
CA SER A 131 -3.39 -3.49 1.12
C SER A 131 -3.34 -5.02 1.11
N PHE A 132 -2.87 -5.58 0.02
CA PHE A 132 -2.67 -7.03 -0.10
C PHE A 132 -1.66 -7.58 0.93
N GLY A 133 -0.63 -6.79 1.27
CA GLY A 133 0.34 -7.16 2.30
C GLY A 133 -0.30 -7.30 3.69
N GLU A 134 -1.23 -6.42 4.04
CA GLU A 134 -1.97 -6.52 5.31
C GLU A 134 -2.90 -7.74 5.31
N THR A 135 -3.54 -8.04 4.18
CA THR A 135 -4.34 -9.26 4.03
C THR A 135 -3.49 -10.51 4.23
N LEU A 136 -2.30 -10.58 3.65
CA LEU A 136 -1.36 -11.70 3.90
C LEU A 136 -0.97 -11.77 5.38
N GLY A 137 -0.77 -10.64 6.04
CA GLY A 137 -0.50 -10.58 7.48
C GLY A 137 -1.62 -11.17 8.33
N THR A 138 -2.91 -10.99 7.95
CA THR A 138 -4.04 -11.61 8.67
C THR A 138 -4.03 -13.14 8.58
N TYR A 139 -3.40 -13.70 7.55
CA TYR A 139 -3.18 -15.14 7.38
C TYR A 139 -1.88 -15.65 8.02
N GLY A 140 -1.17 -14.81 8.77
CA GLY A 140 0.06 -15.16 9.47
C GLY A 140 1.30 -15.20 8.56
N VAL A 141 1.23 -14.57 7.39
CA VAL A 141 2.42 -14.40 6.53
C VAL A 141 3.23 -13.23 7.05
N ASP A 142 4.41 -13.51 7.57
CA ASP A 142 5.35 -12.51 8.06
C ASP A 142 5.99 -11.71 6.93
N ALA A 143 6.41 -10.49 7.25
CA ALA A 143 7.18 -9.67 6.33
C ALA A 143 8.54 -10.33 6.05
N GLY A 144 8.84 -10.54 4.76
CA GLY A 144 10.14 -11.04 4.30
C GLY A 144 11.25 -9.98 4.30
N ALA A 145 12.29 -10.21 3.52
CA ALA A 145 13.33 -9.21 3.28
C ALA A 145 12.73 -7.98 2.58
N TYR A 146 13.18 -6.80 2.95
CA TYR A 146 12.77 -5.55 2.32
C TYR A 146 13.91 -4.96 1.48
N ILE A 147 13.54 -4.16 0.48
CA ILE A 147 14.46 -3.41 -0.36
C ILE A 147 14.05 -1.95 -0.34
N VAL A 148 15.00 -1.08 -0.04
CA VAL A 148 14.83 0.37 -0.17
C VAL A 148 15.21 0.74 -1.60
N LEU A 149 14.26 1.33 -2.34
CA LEU A 149 14.50 1.80 -3.69
C LEU A 149 14.80 3.31 -3.69
N PRO A 150 15.62 3.80 -4.65
CA PRO A 150 15.76 5.23 -4.84
C PRO A 150 14.41 5.81 -5.35
N ILE A 151 14.00 6.92 -4.77
CA ILE A 151 12.77 7.64 -5.13
C ILE A 151 13.15 8.82 -6.03
#